data_baa68e1c97c513fd167082ea93af79dc
#
_entry.id   baa68e1c97c513fd167082ea93af79dc
#
_cell.length_a   1.000
_cell.length_b   1.000
_cell.length_c   1.000
_cell.angle_alpha   90.00
_cell.angle_beta   90.00
_cell.angle_gamma   90.00
#
_symmetry.space_group_name_H-M   'P 1'
#
loop_
_entity.id
_entity.type
_entity.pdbx_description
1 polymer ?
#
loop_
_entity_poly.entity_id
_entity_poly.type
_entity_poly.pdbx_seq_one_letter_code
_entity_poly.pdbx_strand_id
1 'polypeptide(L)'
;MDYRRFAAGQTNDFLNEQCLLIKKYAKNQWVTTNYIPNYEEGHIGGSPDLDFQSYTRYMVYGDNEGIGRRGYRVGNPLRIALANDFFRPIQGTYGVMELQPGQVNWGSINPQPLPGAVRLWMWSVFAGGSDFICTYRYRQPLYGTEQYHYGI
;
A
#
# COMPACT_ATOMS: atom_id res chain seq x y z
N MET A 1 4.47 26.16 -4.86
CA MET A 1 5.26 25.12 -4.13
C MET A 1 5.01 25.17 -2.64
N ASP A 2 4.89 26.34 -2.02
CA ASP A 2 4.71 26.51 -0.56
C ASP A 2 3.38 25.97 -0.01
N TYR A 3 2.28 26.11 -0.76
CA TYR A 3 1.00 25.52 -0.36
C TYR A 3 1.06 23.99 -0.23
N ARG A 4 1.70 23.31 -1.18
CA ARG A 4 1.86 21.85 -1.11
C ARG A 4 2.71 21.41 0.09
N ARG A 5 3.78 22.13 0.39
CA ARG A 5 4.62 21.90 1.59
C ARG A 5 3.82 22.11 2.87
N PHE A 6 3.06 23.20 2.92
CA PHE A 6 2.18 23.49 4.05
C PHE A 6 1.14 22.38 4.26
N ALA A 7 0.41 22.00 3.20
CA ALA A 7 -0.62 20.94 3.28
C ALA A 7 -0.01 19.59 3.71
N ALA A 8 1.13 19.20 3.12
CA ALA A 8 1.82 17.97 3.50
C ALA A 8 2.35 18.04 4.95
N GLY A 9 2.85 19.21 5.39
CA GLY A 9 3.24 19.44 6.78
C GLY A 9 2.09 19.24 7.75
N GLN A 10 0.93 19.84 7.49
CA GLN A 10 -0.26 19.67 8.34
C GLN A 10 -0.71 18.21 8.46
N THR A 11 -0.66 17.47 7.35
CA THR A 11 -0.97 16.02 7.36
C THR A 11 0.02 15.25 8.22
N ASN A 12 1.31 15.53 8.10
CA ASN A 12 2.34 14.87 8.89
C ASN A 12 2.27 15.24 10.38
N ASP A 13 2.03 16.50 10.71
CA ASP A 13 1.87 16.96 12.08
C ASP A 13 0.70 16.25 12.77
N PHE A 14 -0.44 16.14 12.07
CA PHE A 14 -1.61 15.41 12.55
C PHE A 14 -1.33 13.91 12.73
N LEU A 15 -0.62 13.29 11.79
CA LEU A 15 -0.21 11.89 11.90
C LEU A 15 0.72 11.67 13.11
N ASN A 16 1.70 12.56 13.31
CA ASN A 16 2.63 12.48 14.44
C ASN A 16 1.90 12.64 15.78
N GLU A 17 0.95 13.58 15.88
CA GLU A 17 0.11 13.73 17.07
C GLU A 17 -0.63 12.44 17.42
N GLN A 18 -1.23 11.79 16.40
CA GLN A 18 -1.91 10.50 16.59
C GLN A 18 -0.93 9.40 17.01
N CYS A 19 0.25 9.32 16.41
CA CYS A 19 1.27 8.34 16.77
C CYS A 19 1.68 8.49 18.24
N LEU A 20 1.98 9.70 18.68
CA LEU A 20 2.37 10.00 20.06
C LEU A 20 1.25 9.65 21.04
N LEU A 21 0.00 9.96 20.68
CA LEU A 21 -1.17 9.61 21.49
C LEU A 21 -1.32 8.09 21.62
N ILE A 22 -1.20 7.35 20.51
CA ILE A 22 -1.28 5.89 20.53
C ILE A 22 -0.17 5.30 21.39
N LYS A 23 1.07 5.73 21.20
CA LYS A 23 2.24 5.25 21.95
C LYS A 23 2.16 5.54 23.45
N LYS A 24 1.44 6.58 23.84
CA LYS A 24 1.18 6.87 25.25
C LYS A 24 0.39 5.75 25.95
N TYR A 25 -0.56 5.12 25.25
CA TYR A 25 -1.45 4.11 25.80
C TYR A 25 -1.10 2.68 25.37
N ALA A 26 -0.55 2.51 24.17
CA ALA A 26 -0.20 1.21 23.57
C ALA A 26 1.32 1.06 23.45
N LYS A 27 2.02 1.02 24.55
CA LYS A 27 3.51 1.09 24.63
C LYS A 27 4.24 -0.08 23.95
N ASN A 28 3.58 -1.23 23.80
CA ASN A 28 4.16 -2.44 23.24
C ASN A 28 3.65 -2.73 21.81
N GLN A 29 2.98 -1.78 21.20
CA GLN A 29 2.40 -1.92 19.87
C GLN A 29 3.23 -1.11 18.88
N TRP A 30 3.39 -1.62 17.67
CA TRP A 30 3.92 -0.86 16.56
C TRP A 30 2.87 0.10 16.01
N VAL A 31 3.31 1.25 15.60
CA VAL A 31 2.48 2.28 14.96
C VAL A 31 3.02 2.54 13.56
N THR A 32 2.20 2.34 12.59
CA THR A 32 2.49 2.62 11.17
C THR A 32 1.30 3.31 10.52
N THR A 33 1.47 3.75 9.30
CA THR A 33 0.39 4.28 8.48
C THR A 33 0.42 3.66 7.09
N ASN A 34 -0.71 3.74 6.39
CA ASN A 34 -0.87 3.19 5.04
C ASN A 34 -0.73 4.28 4.00
N TYR A 35 0.45 4.40 3.38
CA TYR A 35 0.67 5.35 2.30
C TYR A 35 0.22 4.80 0.95
N ILE A 36 -0.36 5.68 0.13
CA ILE A 36 -0.60 5.40 -1.28
C ILE A 36 0.48 6.15 -2.08
N PRO A 37 1.46 5.46 -2.68
CA PRO A 37 2.65 6.10 -3.26
C PRO A 37 2.38 7.11 -4.39
N ASN A 38 1.17 7.13 -4.92
CA ASN A 38 0.80 8.02 -6.02
C ASN A 38 0.05 9.29 -5.55
N TYR A 39 -0.21 9.42 -4.24
CA TYR A 39 -0.93 10.57 -3.67
C TYR A 39 0.04 11.53 -3.00
N GLU A 40 -0.12 12.81 -3.28
CA GLU A 40 0.73 13.89 -2.79
C GLU A 40 0.25 14.48 -1.44
N GLU A 41 -0.68 13.83 -0.78
CA GLU A 41 -1.40 14.35 0.39
C GLU A 41 -0.57 14.39 1.68
N GLY A 42 0.54 13.66 1.71
CA GLY A 42 1.48 13.65 2.84
C GLY A 42 2.91 13.48 2.36
N HIS A 43 3.84 13.89 3.19
CA HIS A 43 5.26 13.68 2.94
C HIS A 43 5.66 12.31 3.51
N ILE A 44 5.79 11.31 2.64
CA ILE A 44 6.25 9.96 3.04
C ILE A 44 7.64 10.09 3.68
N GLY A 45 7.81 9.52 4.88
CA GLY A 45 9.02 9.69 5.67
C GLY A 45 9.06 10.96 6.53
N GLY A 46 8.06 11.85 6.41
CA GLY A 46 7.94 13.06 7.24
C GLY A 46 7.34 12.82 8.62
N SER A 47 7.09 11.57 9.00
CA SER A 47 6.51 11.20 10.31
C SER A 47 7.49 10.32 11.08
N PRO A 48 8.44 10.93 11.81
CA PRO A 48 9.51 10.21 12.50
C PRO A 48 9.02 9.35 13.68
N ASP A 49 7.82 9.62 14.17
CA ASP A 49 7.22 8.88 15.29
C ASP A 49 6.61 7.52 14.88
N LEU A 50 6.47 7.24 13.57
CA LEU A 50 6.13 5.91 13.09
C LEU A 50 7.28 4.93 13.35
N ASP A 51 6.94 3.70 13.75
CA ASP A 51 7.95 2.66 13.97
C ASP A 51 8.52 2.14 12.64
N PHE A 52 7.72 2.18 11.58
CA PHE A 52 8.12 1.92 10.20
C PHE A 52 7.10 2.51 9.22
N GLN A 53 7.49 2.63 7.97
CA GLN A 53 6.61 3.06 6.89
C GLN A 53 5.92 1.86 6.25
N SER A 54 4.68 2.01 5.80
CA SER A 54 4.03 1.00 4.98
C SER A 54 3.20 1.60 3.85
N TYR A 55 2.94 0.81 2.82
CA TYR A 55 2.25 1.30 1.63
C TYR A 55 1.15 0.36 1.14
N THR A 56 0.26 0.90 0.33
CA THR A 56 -0.77 0.18 -0.44
C THR A 56 -0.28 -0.09 -1.86
N ARG A 57 -0.55 -1.29 -2.38
CA ARG A 57 -0.29 -1.59 -3.77
C ARG A 57 -1.36 -2.46 -4.40
N TYR A 58 -2.01 -1.89 -5.41
CA TYR A 58 -2.89 -2.59 -6.33
C TYR A 58 -2.21 -2.70 -7.68
N MET A 59 -2.22 -3.90 -8.26
CA MET A 59 -1.44 -4.22 -9.45
C MET A 59 -2.27 -4.25 -10.72
N VAL A 60 -3.54 -4.64 -10.62
CA VAL A 60 -4.44 -4.79 -11.77
C VAL A 60 -5.79 -4.13 -11.51
N TYR A 61 -5.95 -2.93 -12.04
CA TYR A 61 -7.18 -2.14 -12.01
C TYR A 61 -7.10 -1.05 -13.09
N GLY A 62 -8.25 -0.59 -13.62
CA GLY A 62 -8.30 0.49 -14.60
C GLY A 62 -7.54 0.16 -15.88
N ASP A 63 -7.06 1.19 -16.53
CA ASP A 63 -6.27 1.11 -17.78
C ASP A 63 -4.83 0.70 -17.46
N ASN A 64 -4.68 -0.50 -16.93
CA ASN A 64 -3.38 -0.98 -16.52
C ASN A 64 -2.39 -1.02 -17.67
N GLU A 65 -1.34 -0.25 -17.53
CA GLU A 65 -0.13 -0.31 -18.32
C GLU A 65 0.64 -1.61 -18.04
N GLY A 66 -0.03 -2.74 -18.29
CA GLY A 66 0.60 -4.03 -18.15
C GLY A 66 1.63 -4.24 -19.25
N ILE A 67 2.76 -4.85 -18.91
CA ILE A 67 3.77 -5.24 -19.88
C ILE A 67 3.29 -6.46 -20.66
N GLY A 68 3.09 -6.30 -21.96
CA GLY A 68 2.71 -7.36 -22.88
C GLY A 68 1.21 -7.78 -22.79
N ARG A 69 0.83 -8.79 -23.59
CA ARG A 69 -0.56 -9.23 -23.76
C ARG A 69 -1.26 -9.72 -22.47
N ARG A 70 -0.49 -10.12 -21.44
CA ARG A 70 -1.02 -10.60 -20.16
C ARG A 70 -0.86 -9.55 -19.04
N GLY A 71 -0.24 -8.42 -19.33
CA GLY A 71 0.09 -7.41 -18.36
C GLY A 71 -1.12 -6.84 -17.63
N TYR A 72 -2.25 -6.71 -18.31
CA TYR A 72 -3.49 -6.22 -17.67
C TYR A 72 -4.05 -7.16 -16.58
N ARG A 73 -3.56 -8.40 -16.47
CA ARG A 73 -3.94 -9.37 -15.43
C ARG A 73 -2.80 -9.77 -14.51
N VAL A 74 -1.60 -9.25 -14.72
CA VAL A 74 -0.42 -9.47 -13.87
C VAL A 74 0.11 -8.16 -13.31
N GLY A 75 -0.14 -7.06 -14.00
CA GLY A 75 0.36 -5.74 -13.65
C GLY A 75 1.83 -5.53 -14.05
N ASN A 76 2.31 -4.32 -13.77
CA ASN A 76 3.70 -3.94 -14.04
C ASN A 76 4.58 -4.23 -12.82
N PRO A 77 5.57 -5.15 -12.90
CA PRO A 77 6.42 -5.53 -11.77
C PRO A 77 7.26 -4.35 -11.24
N LEU A 78 7.55 -3.35 -12.07
CA LEU A 78 8.28 -2.16 -11.65
C LEU A 78 7.54 -1.36 -10.56
N ARG A 79 6.22 -1.47 -10.48
CA ARG A 79 5.43 -0.80 -9.43
C ARG A 79 5.77 -1.31 -8.03
N ILE A 80 5.98 -2.62 -7.87
CA ILE A 80 6.41 -3.20 -6.58
C ILE A 80 7.88 -2.89 -6.35
N ALA A 81 8.74 -3.10 -7.35
CA ALA A 81 10.17 -2.85 -7.22
C ALA A 81 10.46 -1.40 -6.81
N LEU A 82 9.85 -0.43 -7.50
CA LEU A 82 10.00 0.99 -7.17
C LEU A 82 9.50 1.31 -5.75
N ALA A 83 8.36 0.76 -5.35
CA ALA A 83 7.83 0.99 -4.00
C ALA A 83 8.77 0.40 -2.94
N ASN A 84 9.26 -0.82 -3.12
CA ASN A 84 10.22 -1.45 -2.23
C ASN A 84 11.49 -0.60 -2.07
N ASP A 85 12.06 -0.16 -3.20
CA ASP A 85 13.29 0.65 -3.21
C ASP A 85 13.07 2.05 -2.63
N PHE A 86 11.86 2.59 -2.74
CA PHE A 86 11.51 3.88 -2.16
C PHE A 86 11.32 3.81 -0.63
N PHE A 87 10.59 2.79 -0.13
CA PHE A 87 10.26 2.71 1.29
C PHE A 87 11.40 2.15 2.16
N ARG A 88 12.16 1.20 1.65
CA ARG A 88 13.26 0.57 2.39
C ARG A 88 14.28 1.54 3.01
N PRO A 89 14.79 2.57 2.30
CA PRO A 89 15.81 3.46 2.87
C PRO A 89 15.30 4.45 3.89
N ILE A 90 13.99 4.63 4.06
CA ILE A 90 13.45 5.66 4.96
C ILE A 90 13.76 5.33 6.42
N GLN A 91 13.47 4.10 6.87
CA GLN A 91 13.73 3.64 8.23
C GLN A 91 14.42 2.26 8.31
N GLY A 92 14.91 1.75 7.18
CA GLY A 92 15.58 0.45 7.11
C GLY A 92 14.64 -0.75 7.08
N THR A 93 13.38 -0.55 7.46
CA THR A 93 12.31 -1.56 7.44
C THR A 93 11.04 -0.94 6.86
N TYR A 94 10.18 -1.76 6.28
CA TYR A 94 8.89 -1.33 5.76
C TYR A 94 7.91 -2.49 5.63
N GLY A 95 6.64 -2.18 5.44
CA GLY A 95 5.60 -3.16 5.20
C GLY A 95 4.68 -2.80 4.04
N VAL A 96 3.88 -3.76 3.62
CA VAL A 96 2.76 -3.54 2.71
C VAL A 96 1.47 -3.73 3.49
N MET A 97 0.73 -2.62 3.69
CA MET A 97 -0.49 -2.63 4.49
C MET A 97 -1.71 -3.09 3.70
N GLU A 98 -1.71 -2.83 2.39
CA GLU A 98 -2.73 -3.35 1.49
C GLU A 98 -2.09 -3.84 0.19
N LEU A 99 -2.01 -5.16 0.02
CA LEU A 99 -1.71 -5.76 -1.26
C LEU A 99 -2.98 -6.31 -1.87
N GLN A 100 -3.17 -6.09 -3.17
CA GLN A 100 -4.31 -6.63 -3.91
C GLN A 100 -4.41 -8.14 -3.79
N PRO A 101 -5.51 -8.69 -3.25
CA PRO A 101 -5.67 -10.14 -3.06
C PRO A 101 -6.32 -10.84 -4.24
N GLY A 102 -7.07 -10.10 -5.05
CA GLY A 102 -7.87 -10.64 -6.15
C GLY A 102 -8.43 -9.53 -7.02
N GLN A 103 -9.59 -9.76 -7.62
CA GLN A 103 -10.28 -8.74 -8.39
C GLN A 103 -10.78 -7.61 -7.46
N VAL A 104 -10.57 -6.36 -7.88
CA VAL A 104 -11.18 -5.20 -7.24
C VAL A 104 -12.49 -4.82 -7.93
N ASN A 105 -13.27 -3.87 -7.37
CA ASN A 105 -14.55 -3.44 -7.95
C ASN A 105 -14.67 -1.92 -8.14
N TRP A 106 -13.60 -1.18 -7.84
CA TRP A 106 -13.61 0.29 -7.84
C TRP A 106 -12.79 0.92 -8.97
N GLY A 107 -12.08 0.13 -9.75
CA GLY A 107 -11.40 0.60 -10.96
C GLY A 107 -12.35 0.75 -12.15
N SER A 108 -11.93 1.49 -13.18
CA SER A 108 -12.68 1.61 -14.45
C SER A 108 -12.81 0.28 -15.17
N ILE A 109 -11.78 -0.57 -15.10
CA ILE A 109 -11.75 -1.96 -15.57
C ILE A 109 -11.20 -2.81 -14.43
N ASN A 110 -11.89 -3.88 -14.08
CA ASN A 110 -11.53 -4.72 -12.93
C ASN A 110 -11.23 -6.16 -13.37
N PRO A 111 -10.09 -6.43 -14.00
CA PRO A 111 -9.75 -7.77 -14.42
C PRO A 111 -9.39 -8.64 -13.21
N GLN A 112 -9.80 -9.90 -13.27
CA GLN A 112 -9.31 -10.88 -12.33
C GLN A 112 -7.82 -11.15 -12.58
N PRO A 113 -6.95 -11.11 -11.56
CA PRO A 113 -5.56 -11.52 -11.70
C PRO A 113 -5.42 -12.93 -12.28
N LEU A 114 -4.34 -13.18 -13.02
CA LEU A 114 -4.02 -14.54 -13.45
C LEU A 114 -3.75 -15.45 -12.25
N PRO A 115 -4.07 -16.75 -12.34
CA PRO A 115 -3.67 -17.71 -11.32
C PRO A 115 -2.16 -17.60 -11.01
N GLY A 116 -1.81 -17.45 -9.73
CA GLY A 116 -0.45 -17.26 -9.27
C GLY A 116 0.07 -15.82 -9.26
N ALA A 117 -0.64 -14.84 -9.85
CA ALA A 117 -0.20 -13.45 -9.86
C ALA A 117 -0.11 -12.87 -8.45
N VAL A 118 -1.11 -13.10 -7.59
CA VAL A 118 -1.10 -12.63 -6.20
C VAL A 118 0.10 -13.20 -5.43
N ARG A 119 0.35 -14.50 -5.58
CA ARG A 119 1.53 -15.14 -4.97
C ARG A 119 2.83 -14.54 -5.49
N LEU A 120 2.92 -14.26 -6.79
CA LEU A 120 4.08 -13.59 -7.38
C LEU A 120 4.30 -12.21 -6.77
N TRP A 121 3.25 -11.41 -6.60
CA TRP A 121 3.34 -10.10 -5.99
C TRP A 121 3.82 -10.17 -4.53
N MET A 122 3.27 -11.10 -3.73
CA MET A 122 3.70 -11.33 -2.35
C MET A 122 5.20 -11.66 -2.28
N TRP A 123 5.68 -12.59 -3.12
CA TRP A 123 7.09 -12.92 -3.18
C TRP A 123 7.96 -11.76 -3.67
N SER A 124 7.47 -10.93 -4.59
CA SER A 124 8.18 -9.74 -5.05
C SER A 124 8.33 -8.70 -3.95
N VAL A 125 7.33 -8.56 -3.08
CA VAL A 125 7.38 -7.69 -1.91
C VAL A 125 8.39 -8.21 -0.89
N PHE A 126 8.34 -9.48 -0.52
CA PHE A 126 9.30 -10.10 0.41
C PHE A 126 10.72 -10.10 -0.14
N ALA A 127 10.91 -10.40 -1.42
CA ALA A 127 12.22 -10.33 -2.06
C ALA A 127 12.82 -8.91 -2.05
N GLY A 128 11.97 -7.88 -2.00
CA GLY A 128 12.37 -6.48 -1.81
C GLY A 128 12.73 -6.12 -0.38
N GLY A 129 12.58 -7.03 0.59
CA GLY A 129 12.96 -6.82 1.99
C GLY A 129 11.83 -6.29 2.90
N SER A 130 10.56 -6.49 2.53
CA SER A 130 9.43 -6.15 3.39
C SER A 130 9.32 -7.14 4.56
N ASP A 131 9.06 -6.64 5.76
CA ASP A 131 8.90 -7.46 6.95
C ASP A 131 7.51 -8.08 7.08
N PHE A 132 6.49 -7.47 6.45
CA PHE A 132 5.15 -8.03 6.46
C PHE A 132 4.33 -7.62 5.23
N ILE A 133 3.28 -8.38 4.98
CA ILE A 133 2.28 -8.10 3.95
C ILE A 133 0.90 -8.35 4.55
N CYS A 134 0.04 -7.35 4.43
CA CYS A 134 -1.39 -7.49 4.62
C CYS A 134 -2.09 -7.43 3.27
N THR A 135 -3.08 -8.26 3.06
CA THR A 135 -3.94 -8.17 1.88
C THR A 135 -5.24 -7.46 2.23
N TYR A 136 -5.73 -6.65 1.36
CA TYR A 136 -7.05 -6.07 1.51
C TYR A 136 -7.99 -6.64 0.44
N ARG A 137 -8.73 -7.67 0.82
CA ARG A 137 -8.96 -8.21 2.16
C ARG A 137 -8.79 -9.75 2.18
N TYR A 138 -8.88 -10.35 3.38
CA TYR A 138 -8.82 -11.80 3.54
C TYR A 138 -10.09 -12.48 3.00
N ARG A 139 -11.27 -11.98 3.35
CA ARG A 139 -12.55 -12.54 2.94
C ARG A 139 -13.40 -11.51 2.20
N GLN A 140 -13.98 -11.91 1.08
CA GLN A 140 -14.94 -11.08 0.34
C GLN A 140 -16.15 -10.76 1.22
N PRO A 141 -16.59 -9.48 1.28
CA PRO A 141 -17.77 -9.12 2.04
C PRO A 141 -19.05 -9.63 1.36
N LEU A 142 -20.05 -9.94 2.17
CA LEU A 142 -21.32 -10.46 1.68
C LEU A 142 -22.26 -9.36 1.15
N TYR A 143 -22.02 -8.12 1.56
CA TYR A 143 -22.84 -6.96 1.21
C TYR A 143 -22.03 -5.66 1.32
N GLY A 144 -22.62 -4.56 0.90
CA GLY A 144 -22.00 -3.23 0.90
C GLY A 144 -21.37 -2.88 -0.46
N THR A 145 -20.76 -1.70 -0.53
CA THR A 145 -20.22 -1.14 -1.77
C THR A 145 -19.06 -1.95 -2.34
N GLU A 146 -18.35 -2.69 -1.49
CA GLU A 146 -17.20 -3.51 -1.87
C GLU A 146 -17.48 -5.02 -1.90
N GLN A 147 -18.75 -5.40 -2.04
CA GLN A 147 -19.13 -6.83 -2.10
C GLN A 147 -18.46 -7.61 -3.25
N TYR A 148 -18.00 -6.92 -4.29
CA TYR A 148 -17.28 -7.52 -5.42
C TYR A 148 -15.76 -7.28 -5.35
N HIS A 149 -15.25 -6.83 -4.21
CA HIS A 149 -13.82 -6.79 -3.94
C HIS A 149 -13.42 -8.14 -3.34
N TYR A 150 -12.76 -8.96 -4.14
CA TYR A 150 -12.42 -10.33 -3.75
C TYR A 150 -11.38 -10.36 -2.61
N GLY A 151 -11.55 -11.34 -1.74
CA GLY A 151 -10.53 -11.76 -0.79
C GLY A 151 -9.48 -12.68 -1.43
N ILE A 152 -8.63 -13.23 -0.60
CA ILE A 152 -7.59 -14.19 -0.97
C ILE A 152 -8.19 -15.60 -1.11
#